data_5a277caeffa6b7a06de50c4e408bc7d0
#
_entry.id   5a277caeffa6b7a06de50c4e408bc7d0
#
_cell.length_a   1.000
_cell.length_b   1.000
_cell.length_c   1.000
_cell.angle_alpha   90.00
_cell.angle_beta   90.00
_cell.angle_gamma   90.00
#
_symmetry.space_group_name_H-M   'P 1'
#
loop_
_entity.id
_entity.type
_entity.pdbx_description
1 polymer ?
#
loop_
_entity_poly.entity_id
_entity_poly.type
_entity_poly.pdbx_seq_one_letter_code
_entity_poly.pdbx_strand_id
1 'polypeptide(L)'
;MNDLTANVGAQERSDSIYFAPLLPWQQTLWSQLTQRVLTQQSLPHALLAAGMQGMGKRAFVWRLVAWLLCREHDTNPLGPCGTCESCQWLKSGTHPSLQVLPIVSMPINADSDTLQDKSSSAKDKKATKSTSNSALKIKVDDIRALQPFIYQGGQGMRICVLDHAEQMTVAAANALLKTLEEPQAQVHLFLISDTPAQLLPTIKSRVQQLALQTIEPAVAIDYVTKALGHTINREAVSKMAIEQLIQLANGAPLAAVALAQAPWYSKRALWLTTWQALRSGKRSSVAASDYWQKQLSIKEFIQLSERMLLDIKRICLGLNELQTDINLSEALASYQPDALNLEVFGDSLQQTKVALQQNVQEKFAYDKLMQELACL
;
A
#
# COMPACT_ATOMS: atom_id res chain seq x y z
N MET A 1 33.39 25.92 -14.73
CA MET A 1 32.96 26.75 -13.60
C MET A 1 31.70 27.43 -14.03
N ASN A 2 30.55 26.85 -13.77
CA ASN A 2 29.28 27.56 -13.67
C ASN A 2 28.31 26.68 -12.91
N ASP A 3 27.74 27.30 -11.94
CA ASP A 3 26.88 26.79 -10.89
C ASP A 3 25.70 25.95 -11.40
N LEU A 4 25.62 24.70 -10.92
CA LEU A 4 24.43 23.87 -10.90
C LEU A 4 23.89 23.71 -9.46
N THR A 5 23.92 24.82 -8.69
CA THR A 5 23.23 24.94 -7.40
C THR A 5 22.10 25.94 -7.55
N ALA A 6 21.03 25.55 -8.25
CA ALA A 6 19.82 26.35 -8.27
C ALA A 6 18.61 25.46 -8.07
N ASN A 7 17.92 25.72 -6.97
CA ASN A 7 16.53 25.38 -6.68
C ASN A 7 16.13 23.92 -6.39
N VAL A 8 16.52 23.45 -5.22
CA VAL A 8 15.68 22.51 -4.46
C VAL A 8 14.79 23.35 -3.53
N GLY A 9 13.78 23.97 -4.10
CA GLY A 9 12.91 24.88 -3.36
C GLY A 9 11.60 25.16 -4.08
N ALA A 10 11.03 24.16 -4.74
CA ALA A 10 9.64 24.17 -5.13
C ALA A 10 9.08 22.79 -4.78
N GLN A 11 8.33 22.77 -3.73
CA GLN A 11 7.43 21.69 -3.35
C GLN A 11 6.36 21.63 -4.44
N GLU A 12 6.74 21.16 -5.64
CA GLU A 12 5.78 20.69 -6.63
C GLU A 12 5.11 19.49 -6.01
N ARG A 13 3.91 19.70 -5.48
CA ARG A 13 2.93 18.66 -5.21
C ARG A 13 2.87 17.86 -6.51
N SER A 14 3.35 16.63 -6.48
CA SER A 14 3.21 15.72 -7.63
C SER A 14 1.72 15.43 -7.76
N ASP A 15 1.06 16.19 -8.60
CA ASP A 15 -0.39 16.26 -8.75
C ASP A 15 -1.02 14.95 -9.24
N SER A 16 -0.20 13.92 -9.49
CA SER A 16 -0.71 12.59 -9.82
C SER A 16 0.39 11.51 -9.69
N ILE A 17 0.02 10.33 -9.22
CA ILE A 17 0.86 9.13 -9.16
C ILE A 17 1.48 8.76 -10.52
N TYR A 18 0.88 9.16 -11.62
CA TYR A 18 1.38 8.98 -12.99
C TYR A 18 2.74 9.65 -13.23
N PHE A 19 3.04 10.72 -12.52
CA PHE A 19 4.25 11.53 -12.68
C PHE A 19 5.20 11.42 -11.48
N ALA A 20 4.90 10.54 -10.53
CA ALA A 20 5.74 10.31 -9.37
C ALA A 20 7.18 9.97 -9.80
N PRO A 21 8.22 10.51 -9.13
CA PRO A 21 9.61 10.23 -9.49
C PRO A 21 9.93 8.74 -9.32
N LEU A 22 10.87 8.25 -10.13
CA LEU A 22 11.40 6.89 -9.97
C LEU A 22 12.22 6.79 -8.69
N LEU A 23 11.99 5.69 -7.98
CA LEU A 23 12.79 5.37 -6.80
C LEU A 23 14.15 4.78 -7.23
N PRO A 24 15.21 4.95 -6.42
CA PRO A 24 16.57 4.53 -6.79
C PRO A 24 16.66 3.08 -7.28
N TRP A 25 15.96 2.16 -6.63
CA TRP A 25 15.95 0.73 -6.99
C TRP A 25 15.09 0.39 -8.21
N GLN A 26 14.35 1.35 -8.76
CA GLN A 26 13.49 1.16 -9.93
C GLN A 26 14.17 1.57 -11.24
N GLN A 27 15.26 2.31 -11.16
CA GLN A 27 15.92 2.92 -12.33
C GLN A 27 16.39 1.88 -13.35
N THR A 28 17.02 0.81 -12.89
CA THR A 28 17.51 -0.27 -13.76
C THR A 28 16.38 -0.93 -14.52
N LEU A 29 15.30 -1.31 -13.82
CA LEU A 29 14.14 -1.93 -14.45
C LEU A 29 13.45 -0.97 -15.43
N TRP A 30 13.35 0.31 -15.06
CA TRP A 30 12.81 1.35 -15.93
C TRP A 30 13.60 1.45 -17.23
N SER A 31 14.92 1.58 -17.15
CA SER A 31 15.80 1.65 -18.32
C SER A 31 15.68 0.42 -19.23
N GLN A 32 15.59 -0.77 -18.65
CA GLN A 32 15.40 -2.01 -19.41
C GLN A 32 14.07 -2.02 -20.18
N LEU A 33 12.96 -1.64 -19.52
CA LEU A 33 11.64 -1.64 -20.13
C LEU A 33 11.52 -0.55 -21.22
N THR A 34 11.99 0.66 -20.92
CA THR A 34 11.94 1.78 -21.89
C THR A 34 12.82 1.48 -23.10
N GLN A 35 14.04 0.99 -22.90
CA GLN A 35 14.92 0.60 -24.00
C GLN A 35 14.29 -0.49 -24.88
N ARG A 36 13.65 -1.49 -24.27
CA ARG A 36 12.96 -2.54 -25.00
C ARG A 36 11.86 -1.97 -25.92
N VAL A 37 11.06 -1.04 -25.43
CA VAL A 37 10.02 -0.39 -26.23
C VAL A 37 10.62 0.46 -27.35
N LEU A 38 11.63 1.29 -27.05
CA LEU A 38 12.29 2.16 -28.01
C LEU A 38 13.03 1.42 -29.12
N THR A 39 13.51 0.19 -28.84
CA THR A 39 14.12 -0.70 -29.84
C THR A 39 13.08 -1.53 -30.60
N GLN A 40 11.81 -1.19 -30.51
CA GLN A 40 10.69 -1.88 -31.16
C GLN A 40 10.55 -3.37 -30.78
N GLN A 41 11.12 -3.78 -29.67
CA GLN A 41 10.86 -5.08 -29.09
C GLN A 41 9.51 -5.06 -28.38
N SER A 42 8.70 -6.09 -28.62
CA SER A 42 7.38 -6.17 -27.99
C SER A 42 7.49 -6.27 -26.47
N LEU A 43 6.70 -5.47 -25.76
CA LEU A 43 6.44 -5.68 -24.33
C LEU A 43 5.66 -7.00 -24.16
N PRO A 44 5.88 -7.71 -23.06
CA PRO A 44 5.00 -8.82 -22.70
C PRO A 44 3.55 -8.34 -22.62
N HIS A 45 2.63 -9.16 -23.08
CA HIS A 45 1.21 -8.83 -23.06
C HIS A 45 0.64 -8.71 -21.63
N ALA A 46 1.26 -9.38 -20.65
CA ALA A 46 0.84 -9.33 -19.25
C ALA A 46 2.05 -9.23 -18.31
N LEU A 47 2.03 -8.19 -17.48
CA LEU A 47 3.07 -7.85 -16.52
C LEU A 47 2.51 -7.87 -15.11
N LEU A 48 3.22 -8.47 -14.16
CA LEU A 48 2.85 -8.55 -12.75
C LEU A 48 3.85 -7.77 -11.89
N ALA A 49 3.39 -6.71 -11.26
CA ALA A 49 4.10 -6.00 -10.19
C ALA A 49 3.68 -6.57 -8.84
N ALA A 50 4.40 -7.57 -8.37
CA ALA A 50 4.12 -8.26 -7.13
C ALA A 50 5.13 -7.91 -6.05
N GLY A 51 4.70 -7.93 -4.80
CA GLY A 51 5.56 -7.69 -3.63
C GLY A 51 4.82 -7.01 -2.50
N MET A 52 5.47 -6.85 -1.36
CA MET A 52 4.88 -6.20 -0.18
C MET A 52 4.55 -4.73 -0.44
N GLN A 53 3.60 -4.22 0.31
CA GLN A 53 3.28 -2.80 0.32
C GLN A 53 4.52 -1.97 0.75
N GLY A 54 4.70 -0.78 0.16
CA GLY A 54 5.83 0.08 0.49
C GLY A 54 7.09 -0.13 -0.35
N MET A 55 7.04 -0.96 -1.41
CA MET A 55 8.12 -1.14 -2.39
C MET A 55 8.06 -0.14 -3.55
N GLY A 56 7.02 0.67 -3.62
CA GLY A 56 6.82 1.65 -4.69
C GLY A 56 6.28 1.09 -6.01
N LYS A 57 5.80 -0.16 -6.02
CA LYS A 57 5.35 -0.85 -7.24
C LYS A 57 4.15 -0.16 -7.93
N ARG A 58 3.18 0.38 -7.18
CA ARG A 58 2.04 1.10 -7.77
C ARG A 58 2.51 2.34 -8.52
N ALA A 59 3.31 3.20 -7.88
CA ALA A 59 3.84 4.40 -8.53
C ALA A 59 4.66 4.06 -9.78
N PHE A 60 5.46 2.99 -9.74
CA PHE A 60 6.20 2.50 -10.89
C PHE A 60 5.27 2.08 -12.05
N VAL A 61 4.26 1.26 -11.78
CA VAL A 61 3.32 0.80 -12.81
C VAL A 61 2.54 1.97 -13.40
N TRP A 62 2.01 2.86 -12.57
CA TRP A 62 1.26 4.02 -13.05
C TRP A 62 2.12 4.96 -13.89
N ARG A 63 3.37 5.19 -13.49
CA ARG A 63 4.33 5.95 -14.32
C ARG A 63 4.63 5.26 -15.65
N LEU A 64 4.80 3.94 -15.63
CA LEU A 64 5.05 3.16 -16.85
C LEU A 64 3.84 3.21 -17.80
N VAL A 65 2.64 3.03 -17.29
CA VAL A 65 1.38 3.16 -18.04
C VAL A 65 1.26 4.56 -18.67
N ALA A 66 1.54 5.60 -17.88
CA ALA A 66 1.49 6.97 -18.37
C ALA A 66 2.54 7.23 -19.46
N TRP A 67 3.74 6.67 -19.33
CA TRP A 67 4.79 6.78 -20.33
C TRP A 67 4.41 6.05 -21.62
N LEU A 68 3.91 4.83 -21.54
CA LEU A 68 3.49 4.03 -22.70
C LEU A 68 2.36 4.70 -23.50
N LEU A 69 1.45 5.38 -22.80
CA LEU A 69 0.35 6.11 -23.43
C LEU A 69 0.72 7.53 -23.84
N CYS A 70 1.87 8.06 -23.41
CA CYS A 70 2.32 9.41 -23.75
C CYS A 70 2.66 9.51 -25.24
N ARG A 71 2.20 10.56 -25.91
CA ARG A 71 2.49 10.79 -27.34
C ARG A 71 3.97 11.08 -27.61
N GLU A 72 4.71 11.50 -26.60
CA GLU A 72 6.13 11.86 -26.69
C GLU A 72 7.05 10.81 -26.06
N HIS A 73 6.59 9.57 -25.88
CA HIS A 73 7.38 8.53 -25.21
C HIS A 73 8.66 8.17 -25.98
N ASP A 74 8.64 8.27 -27.31
CA ASP A 74 9.81 7.97 -28.14
C ASP A 74 10.95 9.00 -27.97
N THR A 75 10.61 10.23 -27.66
CA THR A 75 11.57 11.33 -27.47
C THR A 75 11.97 11.54 -26.02
N ASN A 76 11.20 11.02 -25.07
CA ASN A 76 11.45 11.17 -23.64
C ASN A 76 11.48 9.84 -22.89
N PRO A 77 12.63 9.16 -22.85
CA PRO A 77 12.75 7.87 -22.14
C PRO A 77 12.69 8.00 -20.61
N LEU A 78 12.80 9.23 -20.06
CA LEU A 78 12.83 9.46 -18.62
C LEU A 78 11.45 9.37 -17.96
N GLY A 79 10.38 9.56 -18.75
CA GLY A 79 9.01 9.46 -18.23
C GLY A 79 7.98 10.15 -19.11
N PRO A 80 6.70 10.14 -18.69
CA PRO A 80 5.64 10.84 -19.41
C PRO A 80 5.88 12.36 -19.42
N CYS A 81 5.55 13.05 -20.53
CA CYS A 81 5.81 14.49 -20.67
C CYS A 81 4.91 15.36 -19.75
N GLY A 82 3.76 14.87 -19.33
CA GLY A 82 2.81 15.59 -18.46
C GLY A 82 1.97 16.67 -19.14
N THR A 83 2.26 17.03 -20.40
CA THR A 83 1.66 18.16 -21.12
C THR A 83 0.83 17.78 -22.33
N CYS A 84 1.13 16.67 -23.01
CA CYS A 84 0.39 16.24 -24.19
C CYS A 84 -1.06 15.86 -23.83
N GLU A 85 -1.91 15.80 -24.85
CA GLU A 85 -3.34 15.50 -24.70
C GLU A 85 -3.60 14.18 -23.97
N SER A 86 -2.83 13.13 -24.28
CA SER A 86 -2.89 11.83 -23.58
C SER A 86 -2.59 11.96 -22.09
N CYS A 87 -1.53 12.72 -21.72
CA CYS A 87 -1.22 12.98 -20.32
C CYS A 87 -2.32 13.78 -19.60
N GLN A 88 -3.01 14.68 -20.30
CA GLN A 88 -4.15 15.41 -19.73
C GLN A 88 -5.35 14.48 -19.50
N TRP A 89 -5.65 13.57 -20.44
CA TRP A 89 -6.69 12.55 -20.23
C TRP A 89 -6.38 11.60 -19.06
N LEU A 90 -5.10 11.29 -18.83
CA LEU A 90 -4.70 10.53 -17.66
C LEU A 90 -4.99 11.30 -16.37
N LYS A 91 -4.64 12.60 -16.32
CA LYS A 91 -4.92 13.44 -15.14
C LYS A 91 -6.41 13.57 -14.84
N SER A 92 -7.26 13.61 -15.86
CA SER A 92 -8.71 13.71 -15.72
C SER A 92 -9.38 12.32 -15.52
N GLY A 93 -8.64 11.22 -15.61
CA GLY A 93 -9.19 9.87 -15.49
C GLY A 93 -10.08 9.43 -16.66
N THR A 94 -9.96 10.08 -17.83
CA THR A 94 -10.83 9.85 -19.01
C THR A 94 -10.08 9.27 -20.21
N HIS A 95 -8.90 8.71 -20.01
CA HIS A 95 -8.08 8.22 -21.11
C HIS A 95 -8.76 7.04 -21.83
N PRO A 96 -9.05 7.15 -23.16
CA PRO A 96 -9.84 6.14 -23.89
C PRO A 96 -9.14 4.78 -24.03
N SER A 97 -7.80 4.77 -23.98
CA SER A 97 -7.01 3.54 -24.09
C SER A 97 -6.58 2.95 -22.75
N LEU A 98 -7.17 3.39 -21.62
CA LEU A 98 -6.89 2.87 -20.29
C LEU A 98 -8.16 2.38 -19.62
N GLN A 99 -8.12 1.15 -19.11
CA GLN A 99 -9.13 0.60 -18.21
C GLN A 99 -8.49 0.16 -16.90
N VAL A 100 -9.15 0.44 -15.79
CA VAL A 100 -8.66 0.15 -14.43
C VAL A 100 -9.68 -0.64 -13.64
N LEU A 101 -9.25 -1.71 -13.00
CA LEU A 101 -10.04 -2.49 -12.06
C LEU A 101 -9.28 -2.66 -10.73
N PRO A 102 -9.97 -2.53 -9.60
CA PRO A 102 -11.32 -1.94 -9.47
C PRO A 102 -11.29 -0.43 -9.82
N ILE A 103 -12.40 0.14 -10.23
CA ILE A 103 -12.48 1.56 -10.67
C ILE A 103 -12.00 2.52 -9.58
N VAL A 104 -12.19 2.18 -8.31
CA VAL A 104 -11.72 2.97 -7.15
C VAL A 104 -10.21 3.11 -7.07
N SER A 105 -9.45 2.26 -7.77
CA SER A 105 -7.98 2.35 -7.84
C SER A 105 -7.50 3.31 -8.92
N MET A 106 -8.38 3.92 -9.70
CA MET A 106 -7.99 4.88 -10.73
C MET A 106 -7.41 6.13 -10.08
N PRO A 107 -6.17 6.52 -10.40
CA PRO A 107 -5.58 7.73 -9.84
C PRO A 107 -6.20 8.96 -10.50
N ILE A 108 -7.04 9.66 -9.75
CA ILE A 108 -7.66 10.92 -10.17
C ILE A 108 -7.16 12.01 -9.23
N ASN A 109 -6.91 13.21 -9.76
CA ASN A 109 -6.51 14.36 -8.93
C ASN A 109 -7.65 14.71 -7.96
N ALA A 110 -7.32 14.90 -6.69
CA ALA A 110 -8.28 15.21 -5.62
C ALA A 110 -8.99 16.58 -5.78
N ASP A 111 -8.58 17.40 -6.75
CA ASP A 111 -9.13 18.75 -6.97
C ASP A 111 -10.38 18.79 -7.86
N SER A 112 -10.93 17.63 -8.26
CA SER A 112 -12.15 17.57 -9.09
C SER A 112 -13.44 17.44 -8.28
N ASP A 113 -13.48 17.95 -7.05
CA ASP A 113 -14.68 17.96 -6.20
C ASP A 113 -15.81 18.91 -6.68
N THR A 114 -15.73 19.44 -7.92
CA THR A 114 -16.70 20.42 -8.45
C THR A 114 -17.65 19.92 -9.52
N LEU A 115 -17.76 18.60 -9.76
CA LEU A 115 -18.73 18.08 -10.75
C LEU A 115 -19.64 16.94 -10.23
N GLN A 116 -20.16 17.09 -9.01
CA GLN A 116 -21.35 16.34 -8.57
C GLN A 116 -22.41 17.30 -8.05
N ASP A 117 -22.99 18.08 -8.96
CA ASP A 117 -24.38 18.54 -8.83
C ASP A 117 -24.88 19.05 -10.20
N LYS A 118 -25.64 18.22 -10.87
CA LYS A 118 -26.86 18.54 -11.62
C LYS A 118 -27.21 17.44 -12.61
N SER A 119 -28.14 16.64 -12.24
CA SER A 119 -29.30 16.11 -12.96
C SER A 119 -29.55 14.65 -12.63
N SER A 120 -30.49 14.39 -11.80
CA SER A 120 -31.79 13.77 -12.07
C SER A 120 -32.41 13.30 -10.76
N SER A 121 -33.55 13.86 -10.51
CA SER A 121 -34.54 13.43 -9.51
C SER A 121 -34.97 12.01 -9.78
N ALA A 122 -34.86 11.12 -8.78
CA ALA A 122 -35.94 10.23 -8.31
C ALA A 122 -35.36 9.13 -7.39
N LYS A 123 -35.83 9.20 -6.15
CA LYS A 123 -36.11 8.12 -5.21
C LYS A 123 -35.40 6.76 -5.42
N ASP A 124 -34.35 6.48 -4.58
CA ASP A 124 -34.44 5.34 -3.66
C ASP A 124 -33.28 5.46 -2.63
N LYS A 125 -33.67 5.85 -1.40
CA LYS A 125 -32.80 5.82 -0.23
C LYS A 125 -32.74 4.40 0.29
N LYS A 126 -31.63 3.70 0.01
CA LYS A 126 -31.03 2.68 0.88
C LYS A 126 -29.75 2.15 0.21
N ALA A 127 -28.65 2.90 0.31
CA ALA A 127 -27.33 2.36 0.09
C ALA A 127 -26.54 2.57 1.37
N THR A 128 -26.51 1.53 2.17
CA THR A 128 -25.60 1.31 3.29
C THR A 128 -24.18 1.59 2.88
N LYS A 129 -23.56 2.59 3.50
CA LYS A 129 -22.11 2.77 3.51
C LYS A 129 -21.46 1.56 4.19
N SER A 130 -21.18 0.54 3.44
CA SER A 130 -20.36 -0.58 3.87
C SER A 130 -19.14 -0.69 2.96
N THR A 131 -17.99 -0.22 3.47
CA THR A 131 -16.76 -0.94 3.53
C THR A 131 -15.78 -0.86 2.36
N SER A 132 -14.61 -0.28 2.67
CA SER A 132 -13.45 -0.17 1.80
C SER A 132 -12.96 -1.49 1.18
N ASN A 133 -13.08 -2.63 1.86
CA ASN A 133 -12.62 -3.92 1.33
C ASN A 133 -13.57 -4.54 0.28
N SER A 134 -14.86 -4.26 0.30
CA SER A 134 -15.77 -4.77 -0.72
C SER A 134 -15.62 -4.02 -2.05
N ALA A 135 -15.18 -2.76 -1.99
CA ALA A 135 -14.95 -1.92 -3.16
C ALA A 135 -13.69 -2.35 -3.95
N LEU A 136 -12.74 -3.03 -3.30
CA LEU A 136 -11.51 -3.52 -3.95
C LEU A 136 -11.68 -4.91 -4.59
N LYS A 137 -12.78 -5.62 -4.33
CA LYS A 137 -13.00 -6.95 -4.92
C LYS A 137 -13.28 -6.85 -6.41
N ILE A 138 -12.54 -7.64 -7.19
CA ILE A 138 -12.75 -7.79 -8.62
C ILE A 138 -13.59 -9.04 -8.86
N LYS A 139 -14.79 -8.85 -9.41
CA LYS A 139 -15.75 -9.91 -9.70
C LYS A 139 -15.65 -10.37 -11.16
N VAL A 140 -16.27 -11.49 -11.48
CA VAL A 140 -16.30 -12.03 -12.85
C VAL A 140 -16.93 -11.05 -13.85
N ASP A 141 -17.95 -10.31 -13.43
CA ASP A 141 -18.62 -9.35 -14.29
C ASP A 141 -17.74 -8.14 -14.61
N ASP A 142 -16.86 -7.74 -13.71
CA ASP A 142 -15.85 -6.69 -13.96
C ASP A 142 -14.88 -7.13 -15.04
N ILE A 143 -14.41 -8.38 -15.01
CA ILE A 143 -13.54 -8.95 -16.05
C ILE A 143 -14.29 -9.09 -17.39
N ARG A 144 -15.56 -9.50 -17.36
CA ARG A 144 -16.39 -9.55 -18.58
C ARG A 144 -16.60 -8.17 -19.20
N ALA A 145 -16.78 -7.15 -18.36
CA ALA A 145 -16.91 -5.77 -18.82
C ALA A 145 -15.65 -5.22 -19.52
N LEU A 146 -14.46 -5.80 -19.27
CA LEU A 146 -13.24 -5.46 -20.00
C LEU A 146 -13.20 -6.07 -21.43
N GLN A 147 -13.95 -7.13 -21.72
CA GLN A 147 -13.84 -7.84 -22.99
C GLN A 147 -14.11 -6.96 -24.21
N PRO A 148 -15.15 -6.12 -24.26
CA PRO A 148 -15.32 -5.20 -25.39
C PRO A 148 -14.09 -4.32 -25.63
N PHE A 149 -13.50 -3.78 -24.57
CA PHE A 149 -12.31 -2.96 -24.66
C PHE A 149 -11.08 -3.74 -25.17
N ILE A 150 -10.93 -4.99 -24.75
CA ILE A 150 -9.82 -5.86 -25.15
C ILE A 150 -9.95 -6.32 -26.61
N TYR A 151 -11.15 -6.75 -27.02
CA TYR A 151 -11.39 -7.34 -28.35
C TYR A 151 -11.84 -6.31 -29.40
N GLN A 152 -12.15 -5.08 -29.01
CA GLN A 152 -12.53 -4.03 -29.94
C GLN A 152 -11.32 -3.69 -30.83
N GLY A 153 -11.44 -3.92 -32.12
CA GLY A 153 -10.41 -3.53 -33.09
C GLY A 153 -10.17 -2.03 -33.07
N GLY A 154 -8.93 -1.59 -33.06
CA GLY A 154 -8.56 -0.18 -33.08
C GLY A 154 -7.05 -0.01 -33.29
N GLN A 155 -6.64 1.17 -33.78
CA GLN A 155 -5.23 1.52 -33.89
C GLN A 155 -4.74 2.07 -32.53
N GLY A 156 -3.57 1.60 -32.06
CA GLY A 156 -2.89 2.07 -30.88
C GLY A 156 -2.92 1.13 -29.68
N MET A 157 -2.00 1.40 -28.77
CA MET A 157 -1.83 0.62 -27.55
C MET A 157 -3.02 0.80 -26.59
N ARG A 158 -3.50 -0.30 -26.02
CA ARG A 158 -4.54 -0.31 -24.99
C ARG A 158 -4.00 -0.99 -23.74
N ILE A 159 -4.31 -0.42 -22.60
CA ILE A 159 -3.78 -0.88 -21.32
C ILE A 159 -4.94 -1.16 -20.36
N CYS A 160 -4.90 -2.34 -19.74
CA CYS A 160 -5.76 -2.70 -18.62
C CYS A 160 -4.89 -2.83 -17.36
N VAL A 161 -5.25 -2.13 -16.29
CA VAL A 161 -4.61 -2.24 -14.99
C VAL A 161 -5.56 -2.94 -14.02
N LEU A 162 -5.11 -4.06 -13.46
CA LEU A 162 -5.80 -4.77 -12.39
C LEU A 162 -5.02 -4.53 -11.10
N ASP A 163 -5.41 -3.51 -10.34
CA ASP A 163 -4.83 -3.24 -9.02
C ASP A 163 -5.50 -4.13 -7.97
N HIS A 164 -4.77 -4.48 -6.92
CA HIS A 164 -5.21 -5.47 -5.94
C HIS A 164 -5.64 -6.81 -6.60
N ALA A 165 -4.82 -7.29 -7.52
CA ALA A 165 -5.13 -8.51 -8.27
C ALA A 165 -5.39 -9.74 -7.37
N GLU A 166 -4.86 -9.76 -6.15
CA GLU A 166 -5.15 -10.75 -5.11
C GLU A 166 -6.60 -10.72 -4.63
N GLN A 167 -7.34 -9.63 -4.86
CA GLN A 167 -8.75 -9.51 -4.49
C GLN A 167 -9.71 -10.03 -5.57
N MET A 168 -9.18 -10.59 -6.66
CA MET A 168 -10.00 -11.27 -7.66
C MET A 168 -10.68 -12.50 -7.04
N THR A 169 -11.97 -12.65 -7.33
CA THR A 169 -12.67 -13.92 -7.06
C THR A 169 -12.08 -15.03 -7.95
N VAL A 170 -12.19 -16.29 -7.54
CA VAL A 170 -11.72 -17.43 -8.34
C VAL A 170 -12.37 -17.42 -9.73
N ALA A 171 -13.67 -17.07 -9.80
CA ALA A 171 -14.40 -16.96 -11.06
C ALA A 171 -13.86 -15.83 -11.95
N ALA A 172 -13.47 -14.67 -11.37
CA ALA A 172 -12.84 -13.56 -12.08
C ALA A 172 -11.47 -13.96 -12.63
N ALA A 173 -10.64 -14.59 -11.78
CA ALA A 173 -9.32 -15.06 -12.19
C ALA A 173 -9.40 -16.08 -13.34
N ASN A 174 -10.34 -17.04 -13.28
CA ASN A 174 -10.57 -17.99 -14.35
C ASN A 174 -11.09 -17.31 -15.64
N ALA A 175 -11.92 -16.31 -15.55
CA ALA A 175 -12.37 -15.53 -16.71
C ALA A 175 -11.21 -14.76 -17.37
N LEU A 176 -10.22 -14.29 -16.57
CA LEU A 176 -9.04 -13.60 -17.10
C LEU A 176 -8.10 -14.54 -17.86
N LEU A 177 -8.06 -15.84 -17.52
CA LEU A 177 -7.15 -16.81 -18.16
C LEU A 177 -7.26 -16.81 -19.68
N LYS A 178 -8.48 -16.73 -20.23
CA LYS A 178 -8.70 -16.67 -21.68
C LYS A 178 -7.95 -15.50 -22.32
N THR A 179 -8.00 -14.33 -21.70
CA THR A 179 -7.30 -13.13 -22.19
C THR A 179 -5.77 -13.27 -22.08
N LEU A 180 -5.30 -13.98 -21.06
CA LEU A 180 -3.86 -14.23 -20.87
C LEU A 180 -3.31 -15.30 -21.84
N GLU A 181 -4.14 -16.25 -22.25
CA GLU A 181 -3.77 -17.32 -23.19
C GLU A 181 -3.86 -16.87 -24.65
N GLU A 182 -4.83 -16.02 -24.98
CA GLU A 182 -5.08 -15.50 -26.32
C GLU A 182 -4.90 -13.97 -26.35
N PRO A 183 -3.65 -13.48 -26.20
CA PRO A 183 -3.41 -12.05 -26.11
C PRO A 183 -3.76 -11.33 -27.42
N GLN A 184 -4.47 -10.22 -27.30
CA GLN A 184 -4.77 -9.36 -28.44
C GLN A 184 -3.58 -8.44 -28.73
N ALA A 185 -3.31 -8.23 -30.03
CA ALA A 185 -2.28 -7.29 -30.44
C ALA A 185 -2.50 -5.90 -29.83
N GLN A 186 -1.43 -5.26 -29.37
CA GLN A 186 -1.42 -3.94 -28.78
C GLN A 186 -2.25 -3.81 -27.47
N VAL A 187 -2.66 -4.91 -26.85
CA VAL A 187 -3.29 -4.90 -25.53
C VAL A 187 -2.30 -5.39 -24.47
N HIS A 188 -2.08 -4.58 -23.44
CA HIS A 188 -1.21 -4.93 -22.33
C HIS A 188 -1.99 -4.94 -21.01
N LEU A 189 -1.76 -5.99 -20.23
CA LEU A 189 -2.36 -6.18 -18.91
C LEU A 189 -1.29 -5.93 -17.85
N PHE A 190 -1.59 -5.04 -16.91
CA PHE A 190 -0.75 -4.80 -15.74
C PHE A 190 -1.48 -5.27 -14.50
N LEU A 191 -0.95 -6.26 -13.82
CA LEU A 191 -1.46 -6.76 -12.56
C LEU A 191 -0.59 -6.21 -11.43
N ILE A 192 -1.21 -5.66 -10.39
CA ILE A 192 -0.52 -5.18 -9.18
C ILE A 192 -1.03 -5.99 -8.00
N SER A 193 -0.12 -6.56 -7.21
CA SER A 193 -0.48 -7.36 -6.05
C SER A 193 0.42 -7.09 -4.85
N ASP A 194 -0.20 -6.90 -3.68
CA ASP A 194 0.48 -6.74 -2.39
C ASP A 194 0.75 -8.10 -1.72
N THR A 195 -0.04 -9.12 -2.05
CA THR A 195 0.06 -10.48 -1.51
C THR A 195 0.08 -11.51 -2.64
N PRO A 196 1.20 -11.65 -3.36
CA PRO A 196 1.29 -12.54 -4.52
C PRO A 196 1.04 -14.02 -4.19
N ALA A 197 1.14 -14.40 -2.91
CA ALA A 197 0.80 -15.76 -2.46
C ALA A 197 -0.68 -16.10 -2.66
N GLN A 198 -1.57 -15.10 -2.63
CA GLN A 198 -3.01 -15.29 -2.83
C GLN A 198 -3.42 -15.37 -4.31
N LEU A 199 -2.54 -14.99 -5.23
CA LEU A 199 -2.80 -15.14 -6.67
C LEU A 199 -2.78 -16.60 -7.08
N LEU A 200 -3.73 -17.00 -7.92
CA LEU A 200 -3.77 -18.35 -8.47
C LEU A 200 -2.48 -18.68 -9.21
N PRO A 201 -1.92 -19.89 -9.05
CA PRO A 201 -0.74 -20.34 -9.80
C PRO A 201 -0.91 -20.24 -11.32
N THR A 202 -2.14 -20.46 -11.80
CA THR A 202 -2.51 -20.37 -13.23
C THR A 202 -2.36 -18.96 -13.79
N ILE A 203 -2.61 -17.91 -12.99
CA ILE A 203 -2.34 -16.51 -13.38
C ILE A 203 -0.81 -16.28 -13.38
N LYS A 204 -0.12 -16.67 -12.30
CA LYS A 204 1.33 -16.44 -12.15
C LYS A 204 2.15 -17.08 -13.27
N SER A 205 1.73 -18.22 -13.80
CA SER A 205 2.43 -18.91 -14.89
C SER A 205 2.29 -18.22 -16.27
N ARG A 206 1.32 -17.30 -16.43
CA ARG A 206 1.01 -16.61 -17.70
C ARG A 206 1.36 -15.13 -17.72
N VAL A 207 1.89 -14.61 -16.64
CA VAL A 207 2.30 -13.21 -16.53
C VAL A 207 3.80 -13.11 -16.30
N GLN A 208 4.46 -12.13 -16.90
CA GLN A 208 5.86 -11.86 -16.62
C GLN A 208 5.97 -10.98 -15.38
N GLN A 209 6.69 -11.47 -14.40
CA GLN A 209 6.90 -10.72 -13.17
C GLN A 209 7.94 -9.61 -13.36
N LEU A 210 7.63 -8.40 -12.89
CA LEU A 210 8.56 -7.29 -12.81
C LEU A 210 9.47 -7.45 -11.59
N ALA A 211 10.77 -7.23 -11.76
CA ALA A 211 11.78 -7.37 -10.70
C ALA A 211 11.77 -6.17 -9.74
N LEU A 212 10.66 -5.99 -9.00
CA LEU A 212 10.48 -4.90 -8.03
C LEU A 212 10.60 -5.37 -6.57
N GLN A 213 10.87 -6.66 -6.35
CA GLN A 213 10.79 -7.26 -5.01
C GLN A 213 12.11 -7.20 -4.24
N THR A 214 13.23 -7.08 -4.92
CA THR A 214 14.55 -7.11 -4.28
C THR A 214 15.13 -5.71 -4.27
N ILE A 215 15.36 -5.18 -3.09
CA ILE A 215 16.03 -3.88 -2.88
C ILE A 215 17.34 -4.17 -2.13
N GLU A 216 18.42 -3.63 -2.65
CA GLU A 216 19.71 -3.74 -1.98
C GLU A 216 19.65 -3.00 -0.62
N PRO A 217 20.05 -3.63 0.48
CA PRO A 217 19.97 -3.03 1.82
C PRO A 217 20.62 -1.65 1.93
N ALA A 218 21.75 -1.45 1.27
CA ALA A 218 22.45 -0.16 1.27
C ALA A 218 21.62 0.96 0.62
N VAL A 219 20.93 0.64 -0.49
CA VAL A 219 20.05 1.60 -1.19
C VAL A 219 18.80 1.91 -0.35
N ALA A 220 18.25 0.90 0.33
CA ALA A 220 17.11 1.09 1.22
C ALA A 220 17.48 2.01 2.41
N ILE A 221 18.63 1.78 3.05
CA ILE A 221 19.12 2.58 4.17
C ILE A 221 19.37 4.03 3.72
N ASP A 222 20.06 4.24 2.60
CA ASP A 222 20.33 5.58 2.07
C ASP A 222 19.04 6.35 1.78
N TYR A 223 18.07 5.69 1.15
CA TYR A 223 16.77 6.29 0.86
C TYR A 223 16.02 6.69 2.14
N VAL A 224 15.90 5.78 3.11
CA VAL A 224 15.19 6.05 4.37
C VAL A 224 15.90 7.16 5.16
N THR A 225 17.23 7.16 5.18
CA THR A 225 18.03 8.21 5.83
C THR A 225 17.73 9.59 5.23
N LYS A 226 17.73 9.70 3.91
CA LYS A 226 17.42 10.95 3.21
C LYS A 226 15.98 11.39 3.44
N ALA A 227 15.02 10.48 3.33
CA ALA A 227 13.61 10.77 3.52
C ALA A 227 13.28 11.26 4.93
N LEU A 228 13.88 10.65 5.96
CA LEU A 228 13.68 11.04 7.35
C LEU A 228 14.47 12.28 7.74
N GLY A 229 15.65 12.50 7.15
CA GLY A 229 16.48 13.68 7.41
C GLY A 229 15.81 15.00 7.02
N HIS A 230 14.85 14.98 6.11
CA HIS A 230 14.02 16.14 5.74
C HIS A 230 12.84 16.38 6.68
N THR A 231 12.42 15.37 7.45
CA THR A 231 11.16 15.40 8.22
C THR A 231 11.38 15.55 9.73
N ILE A 232 12.50 15.07 10.25
CA ILE A 232 12.78 15.04 11.68
C ILE A 232 13.91 16.06 11.96
N ASN A 233 13.60 17.07 12.77
CA ASN A 233 14.61 18.03 13.26
C ASN A 233 15.81 17.28 13.86
N ARG A 234 16.91 17.28 13.15
CA ARG A 234 18.35 17.18 13.48
C ARG A 234 18.85 16.35 14.69
N GLU A 235 18.08 15.54 15.34
CA GLU A 235 18.68 14.46 16.12
C GLU A 235 18.94 13.31 15.17
N ALA A 236 20.20 13.03 14.92
CA ALA A 236 20.66 12.01 13.99
C ALA A 236 19.99 10.67 14.36
N VAL A 237 18.95 10.27 13.60
CA VAL A 237 18.42 8.92 13.70
C VAL A 237 19.60 7.99 13.44
N SER A 238 20.01 7.23 14.45
CA SER A 238 21.19 6.38 14.33
C SER A 238 20.98 5.39 13.19
N LYS A 239 22.06 5.02 12.48
CA LYS A 239 22.01 4.00 11.43
C LYS A 239 21.31 2.73 11.92
N MET A 240 21.52 2.35 13.18
CA MET A 240 20.91 1.20 13.82
C MET A 240 19.38 1.34 13.94
N ALA A 241 18.87 2.55 14.23
CA ALA A 241 17.43 2.80 14.25
C ALA A 241 16.80 2.72 12.85
N ILE A 242 17.52 3.12 11.79
CA ILE A 242 17.07 3.02 10.41
C ILE A 242 17.03 1.56 9.95
N GLU A 243 18.03 0.77 10.24
CA GLU A 243 18.06 -0.67 9.96
C GLU A 243 16.89 -1.39 10.64
N GLN A 244 16.61 -1.04 11.89
CA GLN A 244 15.47 -1.56 12.63
C GLN A 244 14.12 -1.17 11.99
N LEU A 245 13.96 0.08 11.57
CA LEU A 245 12.76 0.52 10.85
C LEU A 245 12.53 -0.27 9.55
N ILE A 246 13.60 -0.51 8.80
CA ILE A 246 13.53 -1.31 7.57
C ILE A 246 13.18 -2.77 7.88
N GLN A 247 13.72 -3.35 8.95
CA GLN A 247 13.35 -4.70 9.39
C GLN A 247 11.88 -4.77 9.81
N LEU A 248 11.39 -3.81 10.60
CA LEU A 248 9.98 -3.72 11.00
C LEU A 248 9.04 -3.55 9.80
N ALA A 249 9.53 -2.93 8.73
CA ALA A 249 8.83 -2.78 7.46
C ALA A 249 9.06 -3.97 6.49
N ASN A 250 9.63 -5.07 6.96
CA ASN A 250 9.97 -6.26 6.15
C ASN A 250 10.83 -5.93 4.91
N GLY A 251 11.75 -4.97 5.02
CA GLY A 251 12.62 -4.56 3.93
C GLY A 251 12.02 -3.54 2.96
N ALA A 252 10.82 -3.01 3.22
CA ALA A 252 10.14 -2.04 2.34
C ALA A 252 10.44 -0.59 2.74
N PRO A 253 11.24 0.18 1.97
CA PRO A 253 11.73 1.50 2.40
C PRO A 253 10.62 2.55 2.58
N LEU A 254 9.62 2.59 1.69
CA LEU A 254 8.49 3.52 1.84
C LEU A 254 7.62 3.18 3.06
N ALA A 255 7.46 1.88 3.37
CA ALA A 255 6.75 1.46 4.57
C ALA A 255 7.56 1.82 5.83
N ALA A 256 8.90 1.75 5.80
CA ALA A 256 9.76 2.17 6.90
C ALA A 256 9.62 3.67 7.18
N VAL A 257 9.61 4.51 6.14
CA VAL A 257 9.37 5.96 6.27
C VAL A 257 7.99 6.23 6.85
N ALA A 258 6.94 5.58 6.32
CA ALA A 258 5.58 5.74 6.82
C ALA A 258 5.45 5.26 8.28
N LEU A 259 6.16 4.21 8.66
CA LEU A 259 6.21 3.69 10.02
C LEU A 259 6.82 4.73 10.98
N ALA A 260 7.95 5.33 10.62
CA ALA A 260 8.62 6.34 11.43
C ALA A 260 7.75 7.61 11.64
N GLN A 261 6.92 7.94 10.65
CA GLN A 261 6.01 9.09 10.67
C GLN A 261 4.67 8.78 11.33
N ALA A 262 4.37 7.51 11.60
CA ALA A 262 3.10 7.11 12.20
C ALA A 262 2.97 7.65 13.63
N PRO A 263 1.85 8.32 13.99
CA PRO A 263 1.64 8.89 15.33
C PRO A 263 1.80 7.87 16.46
N TRP A 264 1.45 6.62 16.20
CA TRP A 264 1.54 5.55 17.17
C TRP A 264 2.96 5.02 17.39
N TYR A 265 3.90 5.25 16.46
CA TYR A 265 5.25 4.70 16.55
C TYR A 265 5.98 5.17 17.81
N SER A 266 5.88 6.46 18.14
CA SER A 266 6.46 7.04 19.37
C SER A 266 5.75 6.59 20.65
N LYS A 267 4.58 5.98 20.56
CA LYS A 267 3.75 5.56 21.70
C LYS A 267 3.99 4.12 22.16
N ARG A 268 4.92 3.41 21.54
CA ARG A 268 5.22 1.98 21.83
C ARG A 268 5.63 1.75 23.29
N ALA A 269 6.55 2.55 23.80
CA ALA A 269 6.97 2.46 25.20
C ALA A 269 5.81 2.77 26.18
N LEU A 270 4.94 3.71 25.80
CA LEU A 270 3.73 4.03 26.57
C LEU A 270 2.73 2.87 26.58
N TRP A 271 2.59 2.16 25.46
CA TRP A 271 1.76 0.95 25.39
C TRP A 271 2.28 -0.12 26.35
N LEU A 272 3.59 -0.37 26.37
CA LEU A 272 4.22 -1.35 27.26
C LEU A 272 4.00 -1.01 28.73
N THR A 273 4.21 0.26 29.11
CA THR A 273 3.96 0.72 30.50
C THR A 273 2.48 0.62 30.88
N THR A 274 1.57 0.87 29.93
CA THR A 274 0.12 0.72 30.16
C THR A 274 -0.24 -0.74 30.38
N TRP A 275 0.28 -1.66 29.57
CA TRP A 275 0.07 -3.10 29.73
C TRP A 275 0.53 -3.58 31.10
N GLN A 276 1.74 -3.21 31.52
CA GLN A 276 2.28 -3.55 32.85
C GLN A 276 1.43 -2.99 33.99
N ALA A 277 0.91 -1.75 33.84
CA ALA A 277 0.07 -1.11 34.84
C ALA A 277 -1.33 -1.77 34.94
N LEU A 278 -1.91 -2.17 33.83
CA LEU A 278 -3.17 -2.91 33.78
C LEU A 278 -3.02 -4.27 34.47
N ARG A 279 -2.01 -5.03 34.12
CA ARG A 279 -1.74 -6.35 34.68
C ARG A 279 -1.45 -6.32 36.18
N SER A 280 -0.70 -5.31 36.64
CA SER A 280 -0.41 -5.15 38.08
C SER A 280 -1.56 -4.55 38.88
N GLY A 281 -2.71 -4.28 38.27
CA GLY A 281 -3.86 -3.65 38.91
C GLY A 281 -3.65 -2.17 39.32
N LYS A 282 -2.50 -1.58 38.94
CA LYS A 282 -2.20 -0.16 39.22
C LYS A 282 -3.07 0.79 38.41
N ARG A 283 -3.67 0.33 37.34
CA ARG A 283 -4.56 1.10 36.48
C ARG A 283 -5.77 0.25 36.08
N SER A 284 -6.97 0.83 36.13
CA SER A 284 -8.17 0.15 35.64
C SER A 284 -8.25 0.22 34.11
N SER A 285 -8.90 -0.78 33.48
CA SER A 285 -9.13 -0.84 32.04
C SER A 285 -9.90 0.39 31.53
N VAL A 286 -10.88 0.88 32.30
CA VAL A 286 -11.66 2.08 31.98
C VAL A 286 -10.78 3.35 31.95
N ALA A 287 -9.92 3.52 32.98
CA ALA A 287 -9.01 4.67 33.02
C ALA A 287 -7.94 4.61 31.92
N ALA A 288 -7.53 3.42 31.50
CA ALA A 288 -6.64 3.23 30.37
C ALA A 288 -7.35 3.56 29.03
N SER A 289 -8.59 3.11 28.86
CA SER A 289 -9.44 3.41 27.71
C SER A 289 -9.62 4.94 27.52
N ASP A 290 -10.06 5.65 28.55
CA ASP A 290 -10.25 7.10 28.51
C ASP A 290 -8.94 7.86 28.21
N TYR A 291 -7.81 7.33 28.62
CA TYR A 291 -6.50 7.90 28.32
C TYR A 291 -6.11 7.71 26.86
N TRP A 292 -6.20 6.47 26.34
CA TRP A 292 -5.76 6.14 24.99
C TRP A 292 -6.64 6.77 23.91
N GLN A 293 -7.93 6.96 24.15
CA GLN A 293 -8.81 7.71 23.26
C GLN A 293 -8.33 9.13 22.95
N LYS A 294 -7.58 9.74 23.90
CA LYS A 294 -7.00 11.09 23.73
C LYS A 294 -5.64 11.07 23.03
N GLN A 295 -4.99 9.90 22.96
CA GLN A 295 -3.63 9.79 22.43
C GLN A 295 -3.58 9.37 20.97
N LEU A 296 -4.45 8.46 20.55
CA LEU A 296 -4.49 7.86 19.22
C LEU A 296 -5.94 7.63 18.78
N SER A 297 -6.18 7.55 17.49
CA SER A 297 -7.41 6.97 16.97
C SER A 297 -7.43 5.45 17.24
N ILE A 298 -8.62 4.86 17.28
CA ILE A 298 -8.75 3.42 17.50
C ILE A 298 -8.01 2.58 16.42
N LYS A 299 -7.96 3.05 15.19
CA LYS A 299 -7.24 2.39 14.10
C LYS A 299 -5.73 2.36 14.35
N GLU A 300 -5.17 3.48 14.80
CA GLU A 300 -3.75 3.60 15.15
C GLU A 300 -3.41 2.76 16.37
N PHE A 301 -4.28 2.75 17.38
CA PHE A 301 -4.10 1.91 18.56
C PHE A 301 -4.09 0.41 18.21
N ILE A 302 -4.97 -0.03 17.31
CA ILE A 302 -4.98 -1.42 16.82
C ILE A 302 -3.68 -1.73 16.09
N GLN A 303 -3.20 -0.85 15.21
CA GLN A 303 -1.92 -1.06 14.50
C GLN A 303 -0.74 -1.17 15.47
N LEU A 304 -0.70 -0.30 16.47
CA LEU A 304 0.29 -0.37 17.55
C LEU A 304 0.21 -1.71 18.29
N SER A 305 -0.98 -2.10 18.73
CA SER A 305 -1.20 -3.33 19.50
C SER A 305 -0.84 -4.59 18.69
N GLU A 306 -1.12 -4.63 17.39
CA GLU A 306 -0.72 -5.74 16.53
C GLU A 306 0.80 -5.89 16.42
N ARG A 307 1.53 -4.76 16.34
CA ARG A 307 3.00 -4.79 16.30
C ARG A 307 3.60 -5.24 17.62
N MET A 308 3.07 -4.76 18.75
CA MET A 308 3.49 -5.20 20.07
C MET A 308 3.18 -6.68 20.30
N LEU A 309 1.97 -7.12 19.93
CA LEU A 309 1.55 -8.52 20.03
C LEU A 309 2.43 -9.46 19.20
N LEU A 310 2.83 -9.03 18.00
CA LEU A 310 3.73 -9.81 17.15
C LEU A 310 5.07 -10.07 17.85
N ASP A 311 5.67 -9.03 18.44
CA ASP A 311 6.94 -9.18 19.15
C ASP A 311 6.80 -10.00 20.43
N ILE A 312 5.73 -9.84 21.18
CA ILE A 312 5.43 -10.70 22.34
C ILE A 312 5.37 -12.17 21.92
N LYS A 313 4.60 -12.48 20.86
CA LYS A 313 4.50 -13.85 20.32
C LYS A 313 5.87 -14.38 19.87
N ARG A 314 6.70 -13.56 19.22
CA ARG A 314 8.07 -13.97 18.82
C ARG A 314 8.94 -14.33 20.02
N ILE A 315 8.95 -13.48 21.05
CA ILE A 315 9.74 -13.74 22.27
C ILE A 315 9.25 -15.01 22.98
N CYS A 316 7.93 -15.20 23.10
CA CYS A 316 7.36 -16.43 23.68
C CYS A 316 7.74 -17.70 22.89
N LEU A 317 7.99 -17.58 21.57
CA LEU A 317 8.47 -18.67 20.71
C LEU A 317 10.00 -18.81 20.70
N GLY A 318 10.72 -18.05 21.52
CA GLY A 318 12.19 -18.05 21.55
C GLY A 318 12.86 -17.37 20.35
N LEU A 319 12.12 -16.56 19.61
CA LEU A 319 12.65 -15.78 18.49
C LEU A 319 13.09 -14.39 18.96
N ASN A 320 14.05 -13.81 18.28
CA ASN A 320 14.49 -12.44 18.56
C ASN A 320 13.36 -11.43 18.35
N GLU A 321 13.27 -10.45 19.26
CA GLU A 321 12.38 -9.31 19.09
C GLU A 321 12.77 -8.46 17.87
N LEU A 322 11.79 -7.83 17.24
CA LEU A 322 12.02 -6.91 16.13
C LEU A 322 12.23 -5.47 16.62
N GLN A 323 11.67 -5.12 17.78
CA GLN A 323 11.69 -3.79 18.37
C GLN A 323 12.70 -3.72 19.54
N THR A 324 13.98 -3.71 19.20
CA THR A 324 15.10 -3.73 20.19
C THR A 324 15.27 -2.42 20.98
N ASP A 325 14.57 -1.36 20.57
CA ASP A 325 14.56 -0.06 21.25
C ASP A 325 13.53 0.04 22.40
N ILE A 326 12.73 -1.01 22.59
CA ILE A 326 11.75 -1.12 23.67
C ILE A 326 12.13 -2.38 24.46
N ASN A 327 12.36 -2.26 25.76
CA ASN A 327 12.75 -3.38 26.64
C ASN A 327 11.61 -4.39 26.83
N LEU A 328 11.09 -4.97 25.72
CA LEU A 328 9.97 -5.88 25.72
C LEU A 328 10.38 -7.24 26.29
N SER A 329 11.56 -7.74 25.93
CA SER A 329 12.14 -8.98 26.47
C SER A 329 12.36 -8.89 27.98
N GLU A 330 12.80 -7.76 28.51
CA GLU A 330 12.95 -7.54 29.95
C GLU A 330 11.57 -7.56 30.68
N ALA A 331 10.56 -6.95 30.07
CA ALA A 331 9.20 -6.98 30.60
C ALA A 331 8.62 -8.40 30.64
N LEU A 332 8.96 -9.24 29.67
CA LEU A 332 8.54 -10.64 29.57
C LEU A 332 9.38 -11.60 30.40
N ALA A 333 10.59 -11.22 30.82
CA ALA A 333 11.42 -12.03 31.71
C ALA A 333 10.76 -12.27 33.08
N SER A 334 9.96 -11.29 33.55
CA SER A 334 9.20 -11.37 34.79
C SER A 334 7.81 -12.00 34.64
N TYR A 335 7.33 -12.16 33.42
CA TYR A 335 6.01 -12.70 33.11
C TYR A 335 5.89 -13.18 31.66
N GLN A 336 5.46 -14.40 31.49
CA GLN A 336 5.11 -14.93 30.18
C GLN A 336 3.59 -15.00 30.04
N PRO A 337 3.02 -14.29 29.06
CA PRO A 337 1.59 -14.40 28.75
C PRO A 337 1.22 -15.83 28.32
N ASP A 338 0.01 -16.26 28.68
CA ASP A 338 -0.51 -17.52 28.17
C ASP A 338 -0.78 -17.43 26.67
N ALA A 339 -0.44 -18.50 25.93
CA ALA A 339 -0.66 -18.59 24.50
C ALA A 339 -2.13 -18.34 24.10
N LEU A 340 -3.07 -18.84 24.92
CA LEU A 340 -4.49 -18.64 24.69
C LEU A 340 -4.88 -17.15 24.79
N ASN A 341 -4.37 -16.44 25.78
CA ASN A 341 -4.65 -15.00 25.95
C ASN A 341 -4.07 -14.17 24.80
N LEU A 342 -2.90 -14.57 24.28
CA LEU A 342 -2.30 -13.95 23.09
C LEU A 342 -3.16 -14.12 21.83
N GLU A 343 -3.80 -15.27 21.67
CA GLU A 343 -4.74 -15.52 20.57
C GLU A 343 -6.04 -14.75 20.76
N VAL A 344 -6.64 -14.80 21.93
CA VAL A 344 -7.87 -14.06 22.26
C VAL A 344 -7.70 -12.57 22.01
N PHE A 345 -6.58 -11.98 22.45
CA PHE A 345 -6.32 -10.57 22.21
C PHE A 345 -6.13 -10.28 20.70
N GLY A 346 -5.42 -11.15 19.97
CA GLY A 346 -5.26 -11.05 18.52
C GLY A 346 -6.60 -11.08 17.77
N ASP A 347 -7.46 -12.02 18.13
CA ASP A 347 -8.81 -12.15 17.57
C ASP A 347 -9.67 -10.93 17.89
N SER A 348 -9.56 -10.41 19.13
CA SER A 348 -10.27 -9.20 19.55
C SER A 348 -9.85 -7.98 18.74
N LEU A 349 -8.56 -7.82 18.40
CA LEU A 349 -8.08 -6.78 17.48
C LEU A 349 -8.71 -6.91 16.09
N GLN A 350 -8.77 -8.13 15.53
CA GLN A 350 -9.37 -8.36 14.21
C GLN A 350 -10.89 -8.15 14.21
N GLN A 351 -11.59 -8.65 15.24
CA GLN A 351 -13.03 -8.42 15.40
C GLN A 351 -13.34 -6.93 15.51
N THR A 352 -12.51 -6.17 16.24
CA THR A 352 -12.68 -4.73 16.40
C THR A 352 -12.50 -4.01 15.07
N LYS A 353 -11.55 -4.41 14.22
CA LYS A 353 -11.41 -3.88 12.86
C LYS A 353 -12.68 -4.06 12.02
N VAL A 354 -13.29 -5.24 12.11
CA VAL A 354 -14.54 -5.53 11.41
C VAL A 354 -15.70 -4.72 11.98
N ALA A 355 -15.80 -4.63 13.31
CA ALA A 355 -16.85 -3.88 13.99
C ALA A 355 -16.81 -2.37 13.69
N LEU A 356 -15.60 -1.79 13.55
CA LEU A 356 -15.44 -0.39 13.16
C LEU A 356 -15.98 -0.10 11.74
N GLN A 357 -15.99 -1.10 10.87
CA GLN A 357 -16.63 -0.99 9.56
C GLN A 357 -18.16 -0.95 9.66
N GLN A 358 -18.73 -1.40 10.77
CA GLN A 358 -20.17 -1.43 11.07
C GLN A 358 -20.63 -0.26 11.95
N ASN A 359 -19.84 0.84 12.04
CA ASN A 359 -20.13 2.04 12.82
C ASN A 359 -20.25 1.84 14.34
N VAL A 360 -19.51 0.90 14.90
CA VAL A 360 -19.40 0.77 16.36
C VAL A 360 -18.71 2.01 16.94
N GLN A 361 -19.21 2.52 18.07
CA GLN A 361 -18.58 3.65 18.73
C GLN A 361 -17.17 3.31 19.22
N GLU A 362 -16.20 4.15 18.92
CA GLU A 362 -14.79 3.93 19.25
C GLU A 362 -14.56 3.71 20.76
N LYS A 363 -15.35 4.32 21.62
CA LYS A 363 -15.25 4.13 23.06
C LYS A 363 -15.44 2.67 23.49
N PHE A 364 -16.49 2.02 22.99
CA PHE A 364 -16.73 0.60 23.31
C PHE A 364 -15.62 -0.30 22.78
N ALA A 365 -15.06 0.05 21.62
CA ALA A 365 -13.93 -0.67 21.06
C ALA A 365 -12.69 -0.55 21.97
N TYR A 366 -12.38 0.64 22.47
CA TYR A 366 -11.28 0.85 23.42
C TYR A 366 -11.52 0.12 24.74
N ASP A 367 -12.73 0.20 25.32
CA ASP A 367 -13.07 -0.45 26.58
C ASP A 367 -12.86 -1.98 26.49
N LYS A 368 -13.33 -2.60 25.38
CA LYS A 368 -13.12 -4.00 25.12
C LYS A 368 -11.62 -4.34 25.01
N LEU A 369 -10.87 -3.61 24.18
CA LEU A 369 -9.45 -3.88 23.96
C LEU A 369 -8.62 -3.70 25.25
N MET A 370 -8.97 -2.74 26.12
CA MET A 370 -8.28 -2.55 27.41
C MET A 370 -8.58 -3.66 28.40
N GLN A 371 -9.79 -4.22 28.38
CA GLN A 371 -10.11 -5.40 29.19
C GLN A 371 -9.31 -6.63 28.75
N GLU A 372 -9.27 -6.90 27.47
CA GLU A 372 -8.49 -8.00 26.90
C GLU A 372 -6.98 -7.82 27.13
N LEU A 373 -6.48 -6.59 27.00
CA LEU A 373 -5.09 -6.26 27.27
C LEU A 373 -4.72 -6.44 28.75
N ALA A 374 -5.66 -6.24 29.67
CA ALA A 374 -5.44 -6.50 31.10
C ALA A 374 -5.37 -8.00 31.43
N CYS A 375 -5.99 -8.86 30.60
CA CYS A 375 -5.94 -10.31 30.74
C CYS A 375 -4.71 -10.92 30.06
N LEU A 376 -4.02 -10.17 29.22
CA LEU A 376 -2.82 -10.56 28.54
C LEU A 376 -1.62 -10.60 29.51
#